data_de1abda8f61974d403085ffaffb18b65
#
_entry.id   de1abda8f61974d403085ffaffb18b65
#
_cell.length_a   1.000
_cell.length_b   1.000
_cell.length_c   1.000
_cell.angle_alpha   90.00
_cell.angle_beta   90.00
_cell.angle_gamma   90.00
#
_symmetry.space_group_name_H-M   'P 1'
#
loop_
_entity.id
_entity.type
_entity.pdbx_description
1 polymer ?
#
loop_
_entity_poly.entity_id
_entity_poly.type
_entity_poly.pdbx_seq_one_letter_code
_entity_poly.pdbx_strand_id
1 'polypeptide(L)'
;MFHYTPLELTVAAPPPDTKSGSMNRTTLRHARMEDVDLILELIRGLAEFENLSHQVQATREQLQSTLFGARPAAEVVLAFEGDCAVGFAVFFPNFSTFLGKPGLYLEDLYVRPEFRGRGHGRALLRHLATLAAERGCGRFEWTVLDWNESAIEFYRRQGLRFFLNGAFVG
;
A
#
# COMPACT_ATOMS: atom_id res chain seq x y z
N MET A 1 0.31 -18.01 -14.90
CA MET A 1 0.84 -16.68 -15.24
C MET A 1 -0.14 -15.68 -14.67
N PHE A 2 0.25 -14.92 -13.66
CA PHE A 2 -0.65 -13.93 -13.07
C PHE A 2 -0.67 -12.68 -13.95
N HIS A 3 -1.86 -12.18 -14.25
CA HIS A 3 -2.05 -10.92 -14.95
C HIS A 3 -2.26 -9.83 -13.91
N TYR A 4 -1.56 -8.71 -14.08
CA TYR A 4 -1.61 -7.55 -13.20
C TYR A 4 -2.06 -6.33 -14.00
N THR A 5 -3.00 -5.59 -13.46
CA THR A 5 -3.39 -4.28 -13.99
C THR A 5 -2.59 -3.18 -13.27
N PRO A 6 -1.76 -2.41 -13.98
CA PRO A 6 -1.05 -1.28 -13.39
C PRO A 6 -2.01 -0.12 -13.08
N LEU A 7 -1.74 0.56 -11.98
CA LEU A 7 -2.48 1.71 -11.49
C LEU A 7 -1.51 2.86 -11.21
N GLU A 8 -1.90 4.07 -11.55
CA GLU A 8 -1.11 5.27 -11.29
C GLU A 8 -1.99 6.41 -10.78
N LEU A 9 -1.46 7.16 -9.83
CA LEU A 9 -1.99 8.44 -9.41
C LEU A 9 -0.98 9.52 -9.80
N THR A 10 -1.39 10.46 -10.67
CA THR A 10 -0.65 11.72 -10.82
C THR A 10 -0.77 12.46 -9.50
N VAL A 11 0.37 12.76 -8.86
CA VAL A 11 0.40 13.35 -7.51
C VAL A 11 -0.13 14.78 -7.56
N ALA A 12 -1.44 14.92 -7.41
CA ALA A 12 -2.09 16.16 -7.00
C ALA A 12 -2.46 16.04 -5.52
N ALA A 13 -2.43 17.14 -4.79
CA ALA A 13 -2.77 17.14 -3.36
C ALA A 13 -4.13 16.44 -3.13
N PRO A 14 -4.23 15.47 -2.21
CA PRO A 14 -5.48 14.78 -1.96
C PRO A 14 -6.55 15.76 -1.48
N PRO A 15 -7.82 15.59 -1.90
CA PRO A 15 -8.90 16.46 -1.44
C PRO A 15 -9.07 16.36 0.08
N PRO A 16 -9.44 17.47 0.76
CA PRO A 16 -9.63 17.47 2.21
C PRO A 16 -10.76 16.53 2.64
N ASP A 17 -10.62 15.95 3.84
CA ASP A 17 -11.66 15.09 4.43
C ASP A 17 -12.93 15.88 4.75
N THR A 18 -14.01 15.62 4.05
CA THR A 18 -15.32 16.28 4.24
C THR A 18 -16.33 15.47 5.06
N LYS A 19 -15.93 14.41 5.75
CA LYS A 19 -16.85 13.65 6.63
C LYS A 19 -16.21 13.29 7.96
N SER A 20 -16.37 14.18 8.95
CA SER A 20 -16.22 13.88 10.37
C SER A 20 -17.48 13.13 10.86
N GLY A 21 -17.46 11.82 10.75
CA GLY A 21 -18.36 10.92 11.49
C GLY A 21 -17.48 10.15 12.47
N SER A 22 -17.97 9.90 13.69
CA SER A 22 -17.32 9.09 14.73
C SER A 22 -17.05 7.66 14.21
N MET A 23 -16.03 7.51 13.39
CA MET A 23 -15.47 6.22 12.99
C MET A 23 -14.28 5.91 13.88
N ASN A 24 -14.10 4.66 14.24
CA ASN A 24 -12.88 4.13 14.86
C ASN A 24 -11.65 4.73 14.18
N ARG A 25 -10.91 5.53 14.93
CA ARG A 25 -9.83 6.36 14.37
C ARG A 25 -8.66 5.47 13.96
N THR A 26 -8.39 5.35 12.66
CA THR A 26 -7.19 4.69 12.17
C THR A 26 -5.96 5.49 12.58
N THR A 27 -5.05 4.86 13.31
CA THR A 27 -3.73 5.42 13.59
C THR A 27 -2.73 4.81 12.62
N LEU A 28 -1.92 5.64 11.97
CA LEU A 28 -0.87 5.21 11.05
C LEU A 28 0.49 5.58 11.62
N ARG A 29 1.44 4.67 11.50
CA ARG A 29 2.86 4.96 11.80
C ARG A 29 3.79 4.14 10.94
N HIS A 30 4.98 4.65 10.70
CA HIS A 30 6.05 3.85 10.12
C HIS A 30 6.39 2.67 11.04
N ALA A 31 6.67 1.54 10.42
CA ALA A 31 7.14 0.36 11.12
C ALA A 31 8.56 0.58 11.67
N ARG A 32 8.90 -0.16 12.72
CA ARG A 32 10.20 -0.18 13.37
C ARG A 32 10.73 -1.61 13.38
N MET A 33 12.00 -1.78 13.75
CA MET A 33 12.64 -3.08 13.78
C MET A 33 11.90 -4.09 14.69
N GLU A 34 11.32 -3.64 15.80
CA GLU A 34 10.50 -4.47 16.68
C GLU A 34 9.20 -4.97 16.06
N ASP A 35 8.74 -4.38 14.97
CA ASP A 35 7.51 -4.78 14.26
C ASP A 35 7.73 -5.92 13.24
N VAL A 36 8.95 -6.44 13.09
CA VAL A 36 9.28 -7.42 12.04
C VAL A 36 8.38 -8.66 12.09
N ASP A 37 8.08 -9.17 13.28
CA ASP A 37 7.22 -10.34 13.45
C ASP A 37 5.78 -10.04 13.04
N LEU A 38 5.29 -8.84 13.37
CA LEU A 38 3.97 -8.34 12.93
C LEU A 38 3.91 -8.16 11.42
N ILE A 39 4.96 -7.59 10.80
CA ILE A 39 5.04 -7.45 9.34
C ILE A 39 4.97 -8.83 8.68
N LEU A 40 5.74 -9.80 9.16
CA LEU A 40 5.72 -11.16 8.62
C LEU A 40 4.35 -11.83 8.76
N GLU A 41 3.64 -11.60 9.88
CA GLU A 41 2.27 -12.07 10.08
C GLU A 41 1.31 -11.45 9.04
N LEU A 42 1.39 -10.13 8.80
CA LEU A 42 0.55 -9.44 7.83
C LEU A 42 0.84 -9.88 6.40
N ILE A 43 2.11 -10.12 6.04
CA ILE A 43 2.50 -10.71 4.74
C ILE A 43 1.86 -12.08 4.56
N ARG A 44 1.89 -12.94 5.57
CA ARG A 44 1.25 -14.26 5.53
C ARG A 44 -0.26 -14.15 5.37
N GLY A 45 -0.90 -13.20 6.07
CA GLY A 45 -2.33 -12.93 5.94
C GLY A 45 -2.72 -12.45 4.53
N LEU A 46 -1.89 -11.62 3.89
CA LEU A 46 -2.06 -11.22 2.50
C LEU A 46 -1.93 -12.43 1.56
N ALA A 47 -0.87 -13.22 1.73
CA ALA A 47 -0.61 -14.39 0.90
C ALA A 47 -1.73 -15.47 1.04
N GLU A 48 -2.30 -15.62 2.24
CA GLU A 48 -3.47 -16.48 2.45
C GLU A 48 -4.70 -15.96 1.69
N PHE A 49 -4.96 -14.67 1.77
CA PHE A 49 -6.05 -14.03 1.05
C PHE A 49 -5.92 -14.21 -0.48
N GLU A 50 -4.69 -14.17 -0.99
CA GLU A 50 -4.40 -14.32 -2.43
C GLU A 50 -4.23 -15.79 -2.86
N ASN A 51 -4.35 -16.77 -1.94
CA ASN A 51 -4.07 -18.19 -2.17
C ASN A 51 -2.61 -18.47 -2.60
N LEU A 52 -1.67 -17.65 -2.14
CA LEU A 52 -0.25 -17.69 -2.46
C LEU A 52 0.64 -18.06 -1.25
N SER A 53 0.08 -18.61 -0.17
CA SER A 53 0.82 -18.94 1.06
C SER A 53 2.06 -19.81 0.80
N HIS A 54 2.02 -20.66 -0.22
CA HIS A 54 3.14 -21.52 -0.63
C HIS A 54 4.30 -20.76 -1.27
N GLN A 55 4.11 -19.50 -1.63
CA GLN A 55 5.14 -18.63 -2.22
C GLN A 55 5.88 -17.76 -1.20
N VAL A 56 5.38 -17.68 0.03
CA VAL A 56 6.02 -16.88 1.07
C VAL A 56 7.33 -17.54 1.51
N GLN A 57 8.44 -16.94 1.10
CA GLN A 57 9.80 -17.36 1.48
C GLN A 57 10.46 -16.39 2.45
N ALA A 58 9.81 -15.25 2.71
CA ALA A 58 10.33 -14.22 3.61
C ALA A 58 10.51 -14.78 5.03
N THR A 59 11.70 -14.56 5.58
CA THR A 59 12.01 -14.87 6.98
C THR A 59 12.12 -13.59 7.80
N ARG A 60 12.05 -13.74 9.12
CA ARG A 60 12.26 -12.65 10.05
C ARG A 60 13.59 -11.93 9.82
N GLU A 61 14.67 -12.70 9.68
CA GLU A 61 16.03 -12.20 9.49
C GLU A 61 16.18 -11.43 8.16
N GLN A 62 15.56 -11.94 7.10
CA GLN A 62 15.54 -11.26 5.80
C GLN A 62 14.80 -9.92 5.90
N LEU A 63 13.59 -9.88 6.49
CA LEU A 63 12.84 -8.65 6.67
C LEU A 63 13.59 -7.65 7.56
N GLN A 64 14.23 -8.13 8.64
CA GLN A 64 15.02 -7.28 9.52
C GLN A 64 16.18 -6.61 8.76
N SER A 65 16.92 -7.36 7.97
CA SER A 65 18.06 -6.83 7.22
C SER A 65 17.65 -5.94 6.05
N THR A 66 16.57 -6.27 5.35
CA THR A 66 16.15 -5.56 4.13
C THR A 66 15.28 -4.34 4.40
N LEU A 67 14.49 -4.33 5.47
CA LEU A 67 13.62 -3.19 5.81
C LEU A 67 14.28 -2.23 6.81
N PHE A 68 15.18 -2.72 7.68
CA PHE A 68 15.74 -1.94 8.78
C PHE A 68 17.29 -1.93 8.82
N GLY A 69 17.93 -2.49 7.80
CA GLY A 69 19.37 -2.45 7.64
C GLY A 69 19.89 -1.07 7.23
N ALA A 70 21.19 -0.97 6.98
CA ALA A 70 21.85 0.30 6.62
C ALA A 70 21.33 0.94 5.33
N ARG A 71 20.74 0.14 4.42
CA ARG A 71 20.12 0.58 3.16
C ARG A 71 18.79 -0.14 3.00
N PRO A 72 17.70 0.37 3.58
CA PRO A 72 16.38 -0.23 3.44
C PRO A 72 15.97 -0.34 1.97
N ALA A 73 15.47 -1.52 1.56
CA ALA A 73 14.96 -1.75 0.22
C ALA A 73 13.52 -1.25 0.05
N ALA A 74 12.75 -1.24 1.14
CA ALA A 74 11.38 -0.75 1.18
C ALA A 74 11.06 -0.17 2.56
N GLU A 75 9.96 0.54 2.63
CA GLU A 75 9.40 1.13 3.84
C GLU A 75 8.04 0.49 4.12
N VAL A 76 7.65 0.47 5.39
CA VAL A 76 6.36 -0.08 5.82
C VAL A 76 5.63 0.93 6.69
N VAL A 77 4.35 1.14 6.40
CA VAL A 77 3.41 1.85 7.27
C VAL A 77 2.41 0.85 7.82
N LEU A 78 2.23 0.86 9.13
CA LEU A 78 1.26 0.03 9.86
C LEU A 78 0.01 0.84 10.18
N ALA A 79 -1.15 0.21 10.07
CA ALA A 79 -2.44 0.76 10.47
C ALA A 79 -2.96 0.08 11.73
N PHE A 80 -3.46 0.88 12.67
CA PHE A 80 -4.00 0.43 13.94
C PHE A 80 -5.43 0.94 14.16
N GLU A 81 -6.24 0.12 14.81
CA GLU A 81 -7.52 0.50 15.44
C GLU A 81 -7.35 0.27 16.95
N GLY A 82 -7.19 1.35 17.73
CA GLY A 82 -6.68 1.24 19.10
C GLY A 82 -5.28 0.63 19.11
N ASP A 83 -5.09 -0.42 19.91
CA ASP A 83 -3.81 -1.15 20.01
C ASP A 83 -3.71 -2.33 19.02
N CYS A 84 -4.77 -2.60 18.26
CA CYS A 84 -4.81 -3.70 17.30
C CYS A 84 -4.22 -3.27 15.95
N ALA A 85 -3.19 -3.98 15.48
CA ALA A 85 -2.67 -3.82 14.13
C ALA A 85 -3.63 -4.44 13.12
N VAL A 86 -4.23 -3.62 12.27
CA VAL A 86 -5.32 -4.03 11.35
C VAL A 86 -4.89 -4.15 9.90
N GLY A 87 -3.71 -3.64 9.55
CA GLY A 87 -3.21 -3.70 8.18
C GLY A 87 -1.87 -3.00 8.01
N PHE A 88 -1.36 -3.03 6.79
CA PHE A 88 -0.08 -2.43 6.44
C PHE A 88 -0.04 -2.00 4.97
N ALA A 89 0.95 -1.17 4.64
CA ALA A 89 1.37 -0.89 3.29
C ALA A 89 2.89 -1.00 3.20
N VAL A 90 3.39 -1.70 2.17
CA VAL A 90 4.82 -1.80 1.81
C VAL A 90 5.03 -0.99 0.55
N PHE A 91 6.06 -0.14 0.54
CA PHE A 91 6.32 0.74 -0.59
C PHE A 91 7.81 1.07 -0.71
N PHE A 92 8.25 1.47 -1.89
CA PHE A 92 9.63 1.85 -2.16
C PHE A 92 9.72 2.94 -3.23
N PRO A 93 10.82 3.71 -3.25
CA PRO A 93 11.05 4.72 -4.29
C PRO A 93 11.39 4.06 -5.63
N ASN A 94 10.81 4.57 -6.72
CA ASN A 94 11.24 4.30 -8.08
C ASN A 94 11.63 5.61 -8.79
N PHE A 95 11.95 5.55 -10.08
CA PHE A 95 12.36 6.73 -10.83
C PHE A 95 11.71 6.76 -12.23
N SER A 96 11.19 7.90 -12.62
CA SER A 96 10.69 8.13 -13.97
C SER A 96 11.72 8.87 -14.81
N THR A 97 12.27 8.22 -15.82
CA THR A 97 13.20 8.83 -16.77
C THR A 97 12.54 9.92 -17.60
N PHE A 98 11.27 9.75 -17.97
CA PHE A 98 10.52 10.74 -18.75
C PHE A 98 10.19 12.00 -17.96
N LEU A 99 9.89 11.87 -16.67
CA LEU A 99 9.61 13.02 -15.79
C LEU A 99 10.89 13.60 -15.17
N GLY A 100 11.99 12.86 -15.17
CA GLY A 100 13.22 13.23 -14.43
C GLY A 100 12.97 13.35 -12.93
N LYS A 101 12.01 12.60 -12.38
CA LYS A 101 11.56 12.71 -10.98
C LYS A 101 11.52 11.35 -10.29
N PRO A 102 11.68 11.31 -8.96
CA PRO A 102 11.35 10.13 -8.18
C PRO A 102 9.86 9.81 -8.32
N GLY A 103 9.52 8.55 -8.10
CA GLY A 103 8.19 8.05 -7.91
C GLY A 103 8.09 7.24 -6.63
N LEU A 104 6.88 6.92 -6.22
CA LEU A 104 6.60 5.99 -5.14
C LEU A 104 5.87 4.78 -5.71
N TYR A 105 6.35 3.58 -5.40
CA TYR A 105 5.69 2.34 -5.78
C TYR A 105 5.15 1.63 -4.54
N LEU A 106 3.85 1.37 -4.53
CA LEU A 106 3.19 0.59 -3.51
C LEU A 106 3.25 -0.88 -3.93
N GLU A 107 3.98 -1.69 -3.17
CA GLU A 107 4.08 -3.14 -3.39
C GLU A 107 2.84 -3.85 -2.88
N ASP A 108 2.53 -3.66 -1.58
CA ASP A 108 1.42 -4.32 -0.91
C ASP A 108 0.54 -3.32 -0.15
N LEU A 109 -0.76 -3.51 -0.23
CA LEU A 109 -1.77 -2.88 0.62
C LEU A 109 -2.72 -3.95 1.16
N TYR A 110 -2.64 -4.23 2.45
CA TYR A 110 -3.47 -5.24 3.08
C TYR A 110 -4.17 -4.72 4.34
N VAL A 111 -5.43 -5.09 4.48
CA VAL A 111 -6.22 -4.91 5.71
C VAL A 111 -6.82 -6.26 6.07
N ARG A 112 -6.68 -6.67 7.32
CA ARG A 112 -7.25 -7.92 7.84
C ARG A 112 -8.74 -7.99 7.50
N PRO A 113 -9.27 -9.13 7.06
CA PRO A 113 -10.65 -9.26 6.57
C PRO A 113 -11.70 -8.70 7.54
N GLU A 114 -11.56 -8.97 8.83
CA GLU A 114 -12.48 -8.56 9.89
C GLU A 114 -12.51 -7.04 10.16
N PHE A 115 -11.51 -6.30 9.64
CA PHE A 115 -11.40 -4.85 9.75
C PHE A 115 -11.69 -4.11 8.43
N ARG A 116 -12.03 -4.84 7.36
CA ARG A 116 -12.36 -4.22 6.06
C ARG A 116 -13.66 -3.42 6.14
N GLY A 117 -13.82 -2.49 5.18
CA GLY A 117 -15.01 -1.63 5.13
C GLY A 117 -15.02 -0.47 6.15
N ARG A 118 -14.03 -0.39 7.05
CA ARG A 118 -13.92 0.64 8.10
C ARG A 118 -13.01 1.82 7.74
N GLY A 119 -12.50 1.87 6.50
CA GLY A 119 -11.71 3.01 6.01
C GLY A 119 -10.19 2.87 6.17
N HIS A 120 -9.66 1.81 6.79
CA HIS A 120 -8.23 1.63 7.05
C HIS A 120 -7.39 1.61 5.76
N GLY A 121 -7.82 0.87 4.72
CA GLY A 121 -7.12 0.85 3.43
C GLY A 121 -7.10 2.22 2.75
N ARG A 122 -8.21 2.98 2.86
CA ARG A 122 -8.26 4.36 2.35
C ARG A 122 -7.31 5.28 3.11
N ALA A 123 -7.21 5.12 4.43
CA ALA A 123 -6.27 5.90 5.25
C ALA A 123 -4.82 5.62 4.85
N LEU A 124 -4.44 4.35 4.67
CA LEU A 124 -3.11 3.95 4.19
C LEU A 124 -2.80 4.56 2.82
N LEU A 125 -3.70 4.39 1.85
CA LEU A 125 -3.50 4.89 0.48
C LEU A 125 -3.34 6.41 0.44
N ARG A 126 -4.18 7.15 1.19
CA ARG A 126 -4.08 8.61 1.30
C ARG A 126 -2.79 9.06 1.96
N HIS A 127 -2.36 8.37 3.01
CA HIS A 127 -1.09 8.66 3.67
C HIS A 127 0.07 8.54 2.69
N LEU A 128 0.12 7.46 1.89
CA LEU A 128 1.17 7.27 0.88
C LEU A 128 1.09 8.29 -0.25
N ALA A 129 -0.10 8.68 -0.69
CA ALA A 129 -0.26 9.75 -1.69
C ALA A 129 0.26 11.10 -1.16
N THR A 130 -0.01 11.43 0.11
CA THR A 130 0.54 12.61 0.78
C THR A 130 2.06 12.53 0.87
N LEU A 131 2.60 11.39 1.29
CA LEU A 131 4.03 11.15 1.40
C LEU A 131 4.74 11.27 0.03
N ALA A 132 4.12 10.76 -1.03
CA ALA A 132 4.64 10.90 -2.39
C ALA A 132 4.70 12.38 -2.82
N ALA A 133 3.67 13.18 -2.49
CA ALA A 133 3.65 14.62 -2.75
C ALA A 133 4.75 15.36 -1.97
N GLU A 134 4.88 15.08 -0.67
CA GLU A 134 5.90 15.67 0.21
C GLU A 134 7.33 15.35 -0.26
N ARG A 135 7.54 14.15 -0.82
CA ARG A 135 8.82 13.71 -1.40
C ARG A 135 9.09 14.25 -2.81
N GLY A 136 8.17 15.02 -3.39
CA GLY A 136 8.30 15.58 -4.75
C GLY A 136 8.22 14.50 -5.83
N CYS A 137 7.58 13.36 -5.55
CA CYS A 137 7.37 12.30 -6.53
C CYS A 137 6.50 12.80 -7.69
N GLY A 138 6.88 12.44 -8.92
CA GLY A 138 6.10 12.75 -10.11
C GLY A 138 4.93 11.79 -10.33
N ARG A 139 4.97 10.63 -9.70
CA ARG A 139 3.95 9.56 -9.81
C ARG A 139 3.89 8.72 -8.54
N PHE A 140 2.73 8.12 -8.30
CA PHE A 140 2.49 7.11 -7.29
C PHE A 140 1.80 5.93 -7.98
N GLU A 141 2.43 4.76 -7.96
CA GLU A 141 2.07 3.61 -8.79
C GLU A 141 1.92 2.35 -7.96
N TRP A 142 1.11 1.43 -8.44
CA TRP A 142 0.98 0.05 -7.95
C TRP A 142 0.36 -0.84 -9.01
N THR A 143 0.28 -2.12 -8.74
CA THR A 143 -0.45 -3.09 -9.56
C THR A 143 -1.51 -3.80 -8.72
N VAL A 144 -2.54 -4.30 -9.38
CA VAL A 144 -3.57 -5.13 -8.77
C VAL A 144 -3.74 -6.41 -9.60
N LEU A 145 -3.94 -7.53 -8.92
CA LEU A 145 -4.25 -8.80 -9.57
C LEU A 145 -5.61 -8.71 -10.28
N ASP A 146 -5.68 -9.07 -11.55
CA ASP A 146 -6.88 -8.91 -12.40
C ASP A 146 -8.12 -9.61 -11.86
N TRP A 147 -7.95 -10.69 -11.09
CA TRP A 147 -9.03 -11.40 -10.43
C TRP A 147 -9.52 -10.76 -9.13
N ASN A 148 -8.75 -9.80 -8.55
CA ASN A 148 -9.08 -9.18 -7.27
C ASN A 148 -10.08 -8.03 -7.45
N GLU A 149 -11.32 -8.40 -7.81
CA GLU A 149 -12.41 -7.45 -8.05
C GLU A 149 -12.65 -6.52 -6.86
N SER A 150 -12.47 -7.02 -5.64
CA SER A 150 -12.65 -6.22 -4.42
C SER A 150 -11.63 -5.09 -4.31
N ALA A 151 -10.37 -5.34 -4.66
CA ALA A 151 -9.33 -4.32 -4.68
C ALA A 151 -9.53 -3.35 -5.86
N ILE A 152 -9.89 -3.86 -7.03
CA ILE A 152 -10.19 -3.03 -8.21
C ILE A 152 -11.33 -2.04 -7.89
N GLU A 153 -12.43 -2.53 -7.31
CA GLU A 153 -13.56 -1.69 -6.91
C GLU A 153 -13.17 -0.69 -5.81
N PHE A 154 -12.35 -1.12 -4.84
CA PHE A 154 -11.80 -0.23 -3.82
C PHE A 154 -11.04 0.94 -4.46
N TYR A 155 -10.12 0.69 -5.38
CA TYR A 155 -9.34 1.72 -6.06
C TYR A 155 -10.22 2.62 -6.94
N ARG A 156 -11.19 2.09 -7.66
CA ARG A 156 -12.16 2.89 -8.43
C ARG A 156 -12.91 3.91 -7.57
N ARG A 157 -13.36 3.48 -6.38
CA ARG A 157 -14.05 4.38 -5.42
C ARG A 157 -13.16 5.50 -4.86
N GLN A 158 -11.84 5.37 -4.97
CA GLN A 158 -10.92 6.44 -4.60
C GLN A 158 -10.75 7.48 -5.73
N GLY A 159 -11.43 7.35 -6.88
CA GLY A 159 -11.29 8.23 -8.03
C GLY A 159 -9.99 8.03 -8.80
N LEU A 160 -9.40 6.84 -8.67
CA LEU A 160 -8.14 6.50 -9.32
C LEU A 160 -8.37 6.05 -10.76
N ARG A 161 -7.49 6.49 -11.65
CA ARG A 161 -7.53 6.10 -13.06
C ARG A 161 -6.71 4.83 -13.28
N PHE A 162 -7.21 3.96 -14.12
CA PHE A 162 -6.55 2.70 -14.48
C PHE A 162 -5.77 2.87 -15.78
N PHE A 163 -4.58 2.30 -15.84
CA PHE A 163 -3.86 2.09 -17.08
C PHE A 163 -4.23 0.71 -17.64
N LEU A 164 -5.03 0.67 -18.68
CA LEU A 164 -5.26 -0.55 -19.45
C LEU A 164 -4.59 -0.39 -20.81
N ASN A 165 -3.67 -1.28 -21.15
CA ASN A 165 -3.00 -1.31 -22.47
C ASN A 165 -2.33 0.02 -22.87
N GLY A 166 -1.75 0.77 -21.94
CA GLY A 166 -1.07 2.02 -22.24
C GLY A 166 -1.98 3.26 -22.40
N ALA A 167 -3.28 3.14 -22.11
CA ALA A 167 -4.24 4.24 -22.13
C ALA A 167 -4.92 4.41 -20.76
N PHE A 168 -5.18 5.68 -20.38
CA PHE A 168 -6.00 5.97 -19.20
C PHE A 168 -7.46 5.59 -19.46
N VAL A 169 -8.04 4.76 -18.59
CA VAL A 169 -9.47 4.42 -18.60
C VAL A 169 -10.02 4.79 -17.21
N GLY A 170 -10.88 5.78 -17.16
CA GLY A 170 -11.50 6.25 -15.93
C GLY A 170 -12.89 6.77 -16.20
#